data_e161049bad9a055fd5434747eacbd0de
#
_entry.id   e161049bad9a055fd5434747eacbd0de
#
_cell.length_a   1.000
_cell.length_b   1.000
_cell.length_c   1.000
_cell.angle_alpha   90.00
_cell.angle_beta   90.00
_cell.angle_gamma   90.00
#
_symmetry.space_group_name_H-M   'P 1'
#
loop_
_entity.id
_entity.type
_entity.pdbx_description
1 polymer ?
#
loop_
_entity_poly.entity_id
_entity_poly.type
_entity_poly.pdbx_seq_one_letter_code
_entity_poly.pdbx_strand_id
1 'polypeptide(L)'
;MNKMSGPVIGIDLGTTNSCVATLEGGQAVVIANSEGSRTTPSVVAFSKDGERLVGVTAKRQAVTNSQRTILSVKREMGTDWVQNIDDNEYTPQEVSAFILQKLKADAESYLGREVTQAVITCPAYFTDAQRKATQDAGRIAGLEVLRIINEPTAAALAYGVDKDEDQTILVYDLGGGTFDVSVLEIYQVDGQPQIEVKATSGDNRLGGDDFDHVIVEWITSEYLKSSGIDLTKDMQAMSRLREAAEKAKIELSGTSMSQINLPFITMKDGQPEHLDLSLSRASSKI
;
A
#
# COMPACT_ATOMS: atom_id res chain seq x y z
N MET A 1 -5.86 -23.02 33.85
CA MET A 1 -5.18 -21.76 33.66
C MET A 1 -5.71 -21.12 32.38
N ASN A 2 -6.57 -20.10 32.49
CA ASN A 2 -6.97 -19.31 31.32
C ASN A 2 -5.69 -18.64 30.80
N LYS A 3 -5.22 -19.04 29.62
CA LYS A 3 -4.26 -18.22 28.87
C LYS A 3 -4.96 -16.88 28.66
N MET A 4 -4.51 -15.83 29.33
CA MET A 4 -4.92 -14.48 28.97
C MET A 4 -4.60 -14.35 27.49
N SER A 5 -5.62 -14.19 26.66
CA SER A 5 -5.42 -13.92 25.24
C SER A 5 -4.53 -12.68 25.11
N GLY A 6 -3.47 -12.77 24.32
CA GLY A 6 -2.59 -11.65 24.05
C GLY A 6 -3.37 -10.47 23.42
N PRO A 7 -2.74 -9.32 23.23
CA PRO A 7 -3.38 -8.20 22.57
C PRO A 7 -3.78 -8.59 21.14
N VAL A 8 -4.98 -8.17 20.75
CA VAL A 8 -5.43 -8.26 19.36
C VAL A 8 -5.07 -6.95 18.67
N ILE A 9 -4.44 -7.02 17.51
CA ILE A 9 -4.15 -5.85 16.67
C ILE A 9 -5.08 -5.83 15.46
N GLY A 10 -5.40 -4.63 15.00
CA GLY A 10 -6.05 -4.40 13.71
C GLY A 10 -5.00 -4.03 12.67
N ILE A 11 -5.02 -4.66 11.50
CA ILE A 11 -4.11 -4.36 10.40
C ILE A 11 -4.90 -3.99 9.18
N ASP A 12 -4.59 -2.82 8.62
CA ASP A 12 -4.94 -2.47 7.25
C ASP A 12 -3.77 -2.83 6.34
N LEU A 13 -3.95 -3.90 5.55
CA LEU A 13 -2.94 -4.38 4.60
C LEU A 13 -3.19 -3.75 3.23
N GLY A 14 -2.73 -2.51 3.04
CA GLY A 14 -2.94 -1.74 1.81
C GLY A 14 -1.98 -2.11 0.67
N THR A 15 -2.34 -1.74 -0.56
CA THR A 15 -1.50 -1.97 -1.75
C THR A 15 -0.19 -1.18 -1.69
N THR A 16 -0.27 0.09 -1.32
CA THR A 16 0.88 1.01 -1.28
C THR A 16 1.41 1.22 0.13
N ASN A 17 0.51 1.39 1.10
CA ASN A 17 0.85 1.57 2.51
C ASN A 17 -0.05 0.70 3.38
N SER A 18 0.51 0.21 4.47
CA SER A 18 -0.20 -0.55 5.49
C SER A 18 -0.12 0.17 6.84
N CYS A 19 -1.05 -0.09 7.73
CA CYS A 19 -0.98 0.41 9.09
C CYS A 19 -1.44 -0.65 10.10
N VAL A 20 -1.05 -0.45 11.37
CA VAL A 20 -1.43 -1.30 12.49
C VAL A 20 -1.97 -0.46 13.63
N ALA A 21 -3.00 -0.95 14.29
CA ALA A 21 -3.66 -0.31 15.41
C ALA A 21 -3.94 -1.29 16.55
N THR A 22 -4.08 -0.75 17.73
CA THR A 22 -4.51 -1.46 18.95
C THR A 22 -5.66 -0.74 19.63
N LEU A 23 -6.27 -1.37 20.61
CA LEU A 23 -7.26 -0.74 21.48
C LEU A 23 -6.61 -0.34 22.81
N GLU A 24 -6.69 0.93 23.15
CA GLU A 24 -6.26 1.48 24.44
C GLU A 24 -7.42 2.22 25.09
N GLY A 25 -7.81 1.79 26.29
CA GLY A 25 -8.95 2.41 26.99
C GLY A 25 -10.27 2.38 26.20
N GLY A 26 -10.43 1.40 25.29
CA GLY A 26 -11.61 1.28 24.42
C GLY A 26 -11.57 2.13 23.16
N GLN A 27 -10.48 2.85 22.90
CA GLN A 27 -10.28 3.65 21.69
C GLN A 27 -9.23 3.01 20.79
N ALA A 28 -9.43 3.09 19.47
CA ALA A 28 -8.44 2.65 18.49
C ALA A 28 -7.28 3.64 18.41
N VAL A 29 -6.07 3.13 18.55
CA VAL A 29 -4.82 3.90 18.46
C VAL A 29 -3.96 3.31 17.35
N VAL A 30 -3.65 4.11 16.35
CA VAL A 30 -2.71 3.71 15.28
C VAL A 30 -1.29 3.75 15.83
N ILE A 31 -0.60 2.63 15.74
CA ILE A 31 0.77 2.45 16.23
C ILE A 31 1.74 3.05 15.21
N ALA A 32 2.66 3.89 15.69
CA ALA A 32 3.77 4.36 14.86
C ALA A 32 4.79 3.23 14.67
N ASN A 33 5.33 3.13 13.45
CA ASN A 33 6.42 2.19 13.14
C ASN A 33 7.75 2.68 13.75
N SER A 34 8.79 1.85 13.63
CA SER A 34 10.15 2.16 14.14
C SER A 34 10.75 3.43 13.54
N GLU A 35 10.25 3.89 12.40
CA GLU A 35 10.66 5.12 11.72
C GLU A 35 9.81 6.36 12.15
N GLY A 36 8.87 6.18 13.07
CA GLY A 36 8.00 7.23 13.61
C GLY A 36 6.78 7.57 12.74
N SER A 37 6.55 6.84 11.65
CA SER A 37 5.37 7.02 10.77
C SER A 37 4.19 6.16 11.24
N ARG A 38 2.97 6.64 11.04
CA ARG A 38 1.74 5.87 11.29
C ARG A 38 1.38 4.90 10.15
N THR A 39 2.08 5.01 9.02
CA THR A 39 1.94 4.11 7.88
C THR A 39 3.28 3.52 7.51
N THR A 40 3.27 2.28 7.05
CA THR A 40 4.45 1.54 6.59
C THR A 40 4.28 1.23 5.12
N PRO A 41 5.19 1.63 4.23
CA PRO A 41 5.12 1.27 2.82
C PRO A 41 5.01 -0.26 2.64
N SER A 42 4.07 -0.71 1.83
CA SER A 42 3.87 -2.13 1.48
C SER A 42 4.91 -2.58 0.46
N VAL A 43 6.18 -2.43 0.80
CA VAL A 43 7.34 -2.69 -0.05
C VAL A 43 8.25 -3.68 0.63
N VAL A 44 8.69 -4.70 -0.12
CA VAL A 44 9.66 -5.70 0.32
C VAL A 44 10.83 -5.72 -0.65
N ALA A 45 12.04 -5.76 -0.14
CA ALA A 45 13.23 -5.88 -0.96
C ALA A 45 14.26 -6.83 -0.33
N PHE A 46 15.17 -7.31 -1.15
CA PHE A 46 16.29 -8.14 -0.72
C PHE A 46 17.60 -7.47 -1.10
N SER A 47 18.49 -7.26 -0.13
CA SER A 47 19.83 -6.72 -0.37
C SER A 47 20.66 -7.71 -1.18
N LYS A 48 21.83 -7.27 -1.66
CA LYS A 48 22.78 -8.16 -2.36
C LYS A 48 23.30 -9.29 -1.46
N ASP A 49 23.32 -9.05 -0.15
CA ASP A 49 23.76 -10.02 0.85
C ASP A 49 22.62 -10.93 1.34
N GLY A 50 21.43 -10.83 0.70
CA GLY A 50 20.25 -11.64 1.02
C GLY A 50 19.44 -11.14 2.24
N GLU A 51 19.77 -9.98 2.81
CA GLU A 51 18.98 -9.38 3.89
C GLU A 51 17.62 -8.90 3.37
N ARG A 52 16.57 -9.26 4.08
CA ARG A 52 15.20 -8.83 3.78
C ARG A 52 14.93 -7.45 4.39
N LEU A 53 14.54 -6.51 3.55
CA LEU A 53 14.14 -5.16 3.91
C LEU A 53 12.62 -5.02 3.73
N VAL A 54 11.95 -4.31 4.64
CA VAL A 54 10.50 -4.08 4.57
C VAL A 54 10.20 -2.63 4.92
N GLY A 55 9.20 -2.06 4.25
CA GLY A 55 8.73 -0.71 4.55
C GLY A 55 9.62 0.38 3.96
N VAL A 56 9.92 1.38 4.77
CA VAL A 56 10.68 2.58 4.35
C VAL A 56 12.08 2.22 3.85
N THR A 57 12.76 1.30 4.51
CA THR A 57 14.11 0.84 4.11
C THR A 57 14.09 0.17 2.74
N ALA A 58 13.07 -0.66 2.47
CA ALA A 58 12.87 -1.27 1.16
C ALA A 58 12.53 -0.22 0.09
N LYS A 59 11.63 0.73 0.38
CA LYS A 59 11.23 1.79 -0.55
C LYS A 59 12.42 2.68 -0.92
N ARG A 60 13.25 3.08 0.04
CA ARG A 60 14.40 3.98 -0.19
C ARG A 60 15.45 3.41 -1.15
N GLN A 61 15.66 2.12 -1.17
CA GLN A 61 16.66 1.48 -2.03
C GLN A 61 16.06 0.95 -3.35
N ALA A 62 14.75 1.07 -3.57
CA ALA A 62 14.05 0.55 -4.74
C ALA A 62 14.65 1.05 -6.07
N VAL A 63 15.10 2.32 -6.12
CA VAL A 63 15.74 2.93 -7.30
C VAL A 63 17.00 2.17 -7.71
N THR A 64 17.85 1.81 -6.75
CA THR A 64 19.14 1.18 -7.02
C THR A 64 19.09 -0.35 -7.04
N ASN A 65 17.96 -0.93 -6.64
CA ASN A 65 17.76 -2.37 -6.47
C ASN A 65 16.37 -2.81 -6.94
N SER A 66 15.91 -2.27 -8.07
CA SER A 66 14.53 -2.46 -8.57
C SER A 66 14.18 -3.91 -8.88
N GLN A 67 15.14 -4.71 -9.36
CA GLN A 67 14.92 -6.14 -9.68
C GLN A 67 14.68 -7.02 -8.45
N ARG A 68 15.12 -6.57 -7.29
CA ARG A 68 15.00 -7.28 -6.01
C ARG A 68 14.03 -6.58 -5.05
N THR A 69 13.19 -5.69 -5.57
CA THR A 69 12.20 -4.93 -4.83
C THR A 69 10.80 -5.23 -5.36
N ILE A 70 9.91 -5.61 -4.46
CA ILE A 70 8.53 -5.97 -4.76
C ILE A 70 7.62 -4.86 -4.23
N LEU A 71 6.83 -4.31 -5.13
CA LEU A 71 5.83 -3.26 -4.88
C LEU A 71 4.43 -3.80 -5.20
N SER A 72 3.41 -3.24 -4.58
CA SER A 72 1.99 -3.46 -4.93
C SER A 72 1.56 -4.93 -4.98
N VAL A 73 2.20 -5.82 -4.19
CA VAL A 73 1.97 -7.27 -4.19
C VAL A 73 0.51 -7.65 -3.90
N LYS A 74 -0.25 -6.81 -3.22
CA LYS A 74 -1.67 -7.03 -2.92
C LYS A 74 -2.52 -7.23 -4.19
N ARG A 75 -2.13 -6.63 -5.32
CA ARG A 75 -2.79 -6.81 -6.63
C ARG A 75 -2.70 -8.25 -7.15
N GLU A 76 -1.72 -9.01 -6.66
CA GLU A 76 -1.44 -10.40 -7.07
C GLU A 76 -2.00 -11.44 -6.09
N MET A 77 -2.66 -11.01 -5.01
CA MET A 77 -3.24 -11.94 -4.04
C MET A 77 -4.27 -12.87 -4.66
N GLY A 78 -4.11 -14.17 -4.38
CA GLY A 78 -5.00 -15.21 -4.90
C GLY A 78 -4.75 -15.61 -6.36
N THR A 79 -3.64 -15.15 -6.97
CA THR A 79 -3.19 -15.57 -8.30
C THR A 79 -1.98 -16.52 -8.19
N ASP A 80 -1.57 -17.06 -9.33
CA ASP A 80 -0.36 -17.92 -9.46
C ASP A 80 0.92 -17.08 -9.68
N TRP A 81 0.88 -15.77 -9.40
CA TRP A 81 2.03 -14.91 -9.53
C TRP A 81 3.15 -15.34 -8.58
N VAL A 82 4.38 -15.32 -9.07
CA VAL A 82 5.59 -15.55 -8.28
C VAL A 82 6.69 -14.55 -8.69
N GLN A 83 7.46 -14.11 -7.72
CA GLN A 83 8.66 -13.32 -7.94
C GLN A 83 9.89 -14.17 -7.65
N ASN A 84 10.73 -14.32 -8.67
CA ASN A 84 12.03 -14.97 -8.52
C ASN A 84 13.06 -13.94 -8.10
N ILE A 85 13.72 -14.18 -6.97
CA ILE A 85 14.83 -13.37 -6.47
C ILE A 85 15.93 -14.32 -6.02
N ASP A 86 17.08 -14.25 -6.70
CA ASP A 86 18.17 -15.24 -6.59
C ASP A 86 17.62 -16.66 -6.86
N ASP A 87 17.88 -17.60 -5.98
CA ASP A 87 17.42 -19.00 -6.10
C ASP A 87 16.08 -19.28 -5.40
N ASN A 88 15.36 -18.22 -5.00
CA ASN A 88 14.10 -18.34 -4.26
C ASN A 88 12.92 -17.81 -5.07
N GLU A 89 11.79 -18.51 -4.96
CA GLU A 89 10.49 -18.08 -5.46
C GLU A 89 9.65 -17.55 -4.30
N TYR A 90 9.02 -16.40 -4.48
CA TYR A 90 8.17 -15.76 -3.49
C TYR A 90 6.74 -15.61 -4.01
N THR A 91 5.79 -16.14 -3.29
CA THR A 91 4.35 -16.00 -3.56
C THR A 91 3.81 -14.67 -3.00
N PRO A 92 2.64 -14.19 -3.46
CA PRO A 92 2.02 -12.98 -2.89
C PRO A 92 1.77 -13.11 -1.39
N GLN A 93 1.41 -14.30 -0.91
CA GLN A 93 1.17 -14.55 0.52
C GLN A 93 2.44 -14.42 1.35
N GLU A 94 3.57 -14.94 0.87
CA GLU A 94 4.85 -14.83 1.56
C GLU A 94 5.36 -13.38 1.60
N VAL A 95 5.27 -12.67 0.47
CA VAL A 95 5.65 -11.24 0.43
C VAL A 95 4.76 -10.41 1.35
N SER A 96 3.46 -10.66 1.35
CA SER A 96 2.52 -9.99 2.27
C SER A 96 2.81 -10.35 3.73
N ALA A 97 3.20 -11.60 4.00
CA ALA A 97 3.58 -12.03 5.35
C ALA A 97 4.80 -11.26 5.87
N PHE A 98 5.76 -10.88 5.02
CA PHE A 98 6.90 -10.07 5.44
C PHE A 98 6.47 -8.67 5.91
N ILE A 99 5.48 -8.07 5.21
CA ILE A 99 4.87 -6.80 5.63
C ILE A 99 4.17 -6.97 6.99
N LEU A 100 3.37 -8.04 7.13
CA LEU A 100 2.65 -8.34 8.37
C LEU A 100 3.60 -8.62 9.54
N GLN A 101 4.74 -9.28 9.31
CA GLN A 101 5.78 -9.49 10.31
C GLN A 101 6.39 -8.18 10.79
N LYS A 102 6.64 -7.22 9.89
CA LYS A 102 7.11 -5.88 10.26
C LYS A 102 6.09 -5.15 11.12
N LEU A 103 4.82 -5.14 10.73
CA LEU A 103 3.74 -4.51 11.49
C LEU A 103 3.55 -5.17 12.87
N LYS A 104 3.64 -6.51 12.93
CA LYS A 104 3.62 -7.25 14.18
C LYS A 104 4.76 -6.84 15.11
N ALA A 105 6.00 -6.78 14.58
CA ALA A 105 7.18 -6.39 15.36
C ALA A 105 7.07 -4.94 15.88
N ASP A 106 6.57 -4.01 15.07
CA ASP A 106 6.30 -2.63 15.50
C ASP A 106 5.25 -2.59 16.61
N ALA A 107 4.17 -3.39 16.49
CA ALA A 107 3.15 -3.51 17.53
C ALA A 107 3.69 -4.11 18.82
N GLU A 108 4.52 -5.15 18.74
CA GLU A 108 5.15 -5.77 19.90
C GLU A 108 6.11 -4.81 20.61
N SER A 109 6.88 -4.03 19.84
CA SER A 109 7.76 -2.99 20.38
C SER A 109 6.97 -1.91 21.12
N TYR A 110 5.84 -1.48 20.55
CA TYR A 110 4.98 -0.47 21.17
C TYR A 110 4.28 -0.99 22.43
N LEU A 111 3.73 -2.21 22.38
CA LEU A 111 2.97 -2.80 23.46
C LEU A 111 3.83 -3.41 24.57
N GLY A 112 5.13 -3.62 24.32
CA GLY A 112 6.07 -4.27 25.27
C GLY A 112 5.74 -5.73 25.54
N ARG A 113 5.00 -6.40 24.65
CA ARG A 113 4.58 -7.81 24.81
C ARG A 113 4.29 -8.47 23.47
N GLU A 114 4.33 -9.80 23.46
CA GLU A 114 4.05 -10.61 22.29
C GLU A 114 2.63 -10.38 21.75
N VAL A 115 2.50 -10.28 20.43
CA VAL A 115 1.24 -10.17 19.67
C VAL A 115 1.05 -11.43 18.86
N THR A 116 -0.03 -12.16 19.13
CA THR A 116 -0.32 -13.43 18.46
C THR A 116 -1.61 -13.40 17.64
N GLN A 117 -2.45 -12.38 17.80
CA GLN A 117 -3.77 -12.32 17.20
C GLN A 117 -3.99 -11.03 16.43
N ALA A 118 -4.65 -11.12 15.27
CA ALA A 118 -4.97 -9.97 14.44
C ALA A 118 -6.34 -10.07 13.76
N VAL A 119 -6.92 -8.90 13.49
CA VAL A 119 -7.97 -8.69 12.50
C VAL A 119 -7.33 -7.97 11.32
N ILE A 120 -7.54 -8.48 10.09
CA ILE A 120 -6.90 -7.91 8.89
C ILE A 120 -7.99 -7.45 7.93
N THR A 121 -7.80 -6.30 7.27
CA THR A 121 -8.74 -5.80 6.25
C THR A 121 -8.44 -6.36 4.86
N CYS A 122 -9.46 -6.40 4.03
CA CYS A 122 -9.33 -6.63 2.59
C CYS A 122 -10.42 -5.86 1.83
N PRO A 123 -10.26 -5.59 0.53
CA PRO A 123 -11.30 -5.00 -0.30
C PRO A 123 -12.60 -5.80 -0.25
N ALA A 124 -13.74 -5.11 -0.35
CA ALA A 124 -15.04 -5.76 -0.26
C ALA A 124 -15.32 -6.75 -1.40
N TYR A 125 -14.74 -6.50 -2.58
CA TYR A 125 -14.89 -7.35 -3.78
C TYR A 125 -13.90 -8.54 -3.81
N PHE A 126 -12.97 -8.65 -2.87
CA PHE A 126 -12.05 -9.80 -2.84
C PHE A 126 -12.81 -11.11 -2.86
N THR A 127 -12.42 -11.99 -3.77
CA THR A 127 -12.93 -13.36 -3.87
C THR A 127 -12.52 -14.19 -2.63
N ASP A 128 -13.16 -15.32 -2.43
CA ASP A 128 -12.81 -16.24 -1.34
C ASP A 128 -11.34 -16.69 -1.41
N ALA A 129 -10.81 -16.89 -2.63
CA ALA A 129 -9.40 -17.23 -2.83
C ALA A 129 -8.46 -16.11 -2.34
N GLN A 130 -8.78 -14.85 -2.65
CA GLN A 130 -8.00 -13.69 -2.21
C GLN A 130 -8.09 -13.47 -0.69
N ARG A 131 -9.28 -13.64 -0.11
CA ARG A 131 -9.49 -13.60 1.35
C ARG A 131 -8.70 -14.70 2.06
N LYS A 132 -8.75 -15.92 1.52
CA LYS A 132 -7.96 -17.03 2.03
C LYS A 132 -6.47 -16.75 1.93
N ALA A 133 -5.98 -16.24 0.82
CA ALA A 133 -4.58 -15.87 0.64
C ALA A 133 -4.13 -14.79 1.66
N THR A 134 -5.00 -13.81 1.95
CA THR A 134 -4.75 -12.80 3.00
C THR A 134 -4.67 -13.44 4.39
N GLN A 135 -5.56 -14.39 4.69
CA GLN A 135 -5.53 -15.15 5.95
C GLN A 135 -4.26 -16.00 6.07
N ASP A 136 -3.86 -16.66 4.97
CA ASP A 136 -2.66 -17.50 4.94
C ASP A 136 -1.39 -16.63 5.12
N ALA A 137 -1.32 -15.41 4.54
CA ALA A 137 -0.26 -14.45 4.79
C ALA A 137 -0.14 -14.11 6.30
N GLY A 138 -1.27 -13.90 6.97
CA GLY A 138 -1.29 -13.67 8.43
C GLY A 138 -0.72 -14.86 9.20
N ARG A 139 -1.09 -16.09 8.83
CA ARG A 139 -0.57 -17.32 9.46
C ARG A 139 0.94 -17.49 9.24
N ILE A 140 1.43 -17.22 8.01
CA ILE A 140 2.87 -17.24 7.70
C ILE A 140 3.62 -16.19 8.53
N ALA A 141 2.98 -15.04 8.80
CA ALA A 141 3.53 -14.00 9.66
C ALA A 141 3.54 -14.38 11.16
N GLY A 142 2.98 -15.53 11.54
CA GLY A 142 2.87 -15.97 12.93
C GLY A 142 1.73 -15.31 13.70
N LEU A 143 0.63 -14.96 12.99
CA LEU A 143 -0.59 -14.39 13.55
C LEU A 143 -1.75 -15.37 13.44
N GLU A 144 -2.50 -15.54 14.50
CA GLU A 144 -3.84 -16.09 14.46
C GLU A 144 -4.78 -15.00 13.91
N VAL A 145 -5.25 -15.17 12.67
CA VAL A 145 -6.17 -14.24 12.04
C VAL A 145 -7.58 -14.55 12.51
N LEU A 146 -8.07 -13.75 13.46
CA LEU A 146 -9.40 -13.93 14.06
C LEU A 146 -10.51 -13.65 13.06
N ARG A 147 -10.31 -12.65 12.20
CA ARG A 147 -11.28 -12.25 11.18
C ARG A 147 -10.61 -11.49 10.04
N ILE A 148 -11.12 -11.69 8.82
CA ILE A 148 -10.92 -10.78 7.69
C ILE A 148 -12.17 -9.91 7.60
N ILE A 149 -12.01 -8.57 7.57
CA ILE A 149 -13.12 -7.62 7.46
C ILE A 149 -12.97 -6.78 6.19
N ASN A 150 -14.08 -6.28 5.67
CA ASN A 150 -14.06 -5.42 4.49
C ASN A 150 -13.51 -4.03 4.84
N GLU A 151 -12.62 -3.49 4.01
CA GLU A 151 -12.05 -2.14 4.16
C GLU A 151 -13.13 -1.06 4.32
N PRO A 152 -14.19 -1.00 3.48
CA PRO A 152 -15.24 -0.01 3.67
C PRO A 152 -16.00 -0.16 4.99
N THR A 153 -16.16 -1.38 5.49
CA THR A 153 -16.75 -1.62 6.81
C THR A 153 -15.84 -1.10 7.93
N ALA A 154 -14.53 -1.35 7.81
CA ALA A 154 -13.56 -0.82 8.78
C ALA A 154 -13.51 0.71 8.78
N ALA A 155 -13.55 1.33 7.58
CA ALA A 155 -13.59 2.78 7.42
C ALA A 155 -14.85 3.40 8.05
N ALA A 156 -16.02 2.80 7.82
CA ALA A 156 -17.29 3.23 8.43
C ALA A 156 -17.23 3.17 9.97
N LEU A 157 -16.72 2.08 10.52
CA LEU A 157 -16.55 1.91 11.97
C LEU A 157 -15.57 2.94 12.55
N ALA A 158 -14.46 3.21 11.86
CA ALA A 158 -13.46 4.17 12.30
C ALA A 158 -13.95 5.62 12.23
N TYR A 159 -14.79 5.95 11.25
CA TYR A 159 -15.42 7.26 11.14
C TYR A 159 -16.42 7.55 12.28
N GLY A 160 -16.85 6.52 13.01
CA GLY A 160 -17.79 6.67 14.11
C GLY A 160 -19.21 6.96 13.63
N VAL A 161 -19.62 6.22 12.60
CA VAL A 161 -20.99 6.30 12.08
C VAL A 161 -21.97 6.19 13.22
N ASP A 162 -22.93 7.13 13.26
CA ASP A 162 -23.88 7.29 14.36
C ASP A 162 -24.62 5.98 14.60
N LYS A 163 -24.47 5.45 15.81
CA LYS A 163 -24.87 4.09 16.12
C LYS A 163 -26.37 3.96 16.43
N ASP A 164 -27.05 5.09 16.48
CA ASP A 164 -28.43 5.17 17.00
C ASP A 164 -29.49 5.29 15.90
N GLU A 165 -29.11 5.52 14.65
CA GLU A 165 -30.04 5.69 13.53
C GLU A 165 -29.69 4.76 12.34
N ASP A 166 -30.73 4.25 11.68
CA ASP A 166 -30.57 3.54 10.42
C ASP A 166 -30.13 4.52 9.34
N GLN A 167 -29.04 4.17 8.61
CA GLN A 167 -28.50 5.06 7.58
C GLN A 167 -27.85 4.28 6.44
N THR A 168 -27.88 4.88 5.27
CA THR A 168 -27.14 4.40 4.11
C THR A 168 -25.98 5.34 3.85
N ILE A 169 -24.76 4.79 3.79
CA ILE A 169 -23.56 5.56 3.53
C ILE A 169 -22.85 5.06 2.28
N LEU A 170 -22.12 5.96 1.64
CA LEU A 170 -21.23 5.64 0.53
C LEU A 170 -19.78 5.82 1.00
N VAL A 171 -18.99 4.76 0.88
CA VAL A 171 -17.54 4.82 1.08
C VAL A 171 -16.89 4.89 -0.29
N TYR A 172 -16.10 5.95 -0.49
CA TYR A 172 -15.30 6.18 -1.69
C TYR A 172 -13.83 6.02 -1.32
N ASP A 173 -13.20 4.95 -1.78
CA ASP A 173 -11.81 4.60 -1.48
C ASP A 173 -10.99 4.59 -2.77
N LEU A 174 -10.13 5.60 -2.94
CA LEU A 174 -9.16 5.68 -4.01
C LEU A 174 -7.77 5.45 -3.43
N GLY A 175 -7.34 4.21 -3.43
CA GLY A 175 -6.04 3.80 -2.94
C GLY A 175 -4.90 3.99 -3.95
N GLY A 176 -3.73 3.44 -3.63
CA GLY A 176 -2.59 3.45 -4.56
C GLY A 176 -2.75 2.50 -5.72
N GLY A 177 -3.48 1.39 -5.53
CA GLY A 177 -3.61 0.33 -6.52
C GLY A 177 -5.02 -0.02 -6.93
N THR A 178 -6.02 0.38 -6.15
CA THR A 178 -7.43 0.06 -6.36
C THR A 178 -8.31 1.29 -6.14
N PHE A 179 -9.42 1.31 -6.82
CA PHE A 179 -10.50 2.25 -6.62
C PHE A 179 -11.76 1.50 -6.26
N ASP A 180 -12.33 1.80 -5.11
CA ASP A 180 -13.49 1.12 -4.55
C ASP A 180 -14.57 2.12 -4.13
N VAL A 181 -15.80 1.84 -4.56
CA VAL A 181 -17.00 2.53 -4.08
C VAL A 181 -17.92 1.49 -3.48
N SER A 182 -18.28 1.65 -2.22
CA SER A 182 -19.16 0.72 -1.51
C SER A 182 -20.33 1.46 -0.90
N VAL A 183 -21.52 0.92 -1.10
CA VAL A 183 -22.74 1.35 -0.41
C VAL A 183 -22.97 0.43 0.76
N LEU A 184 -23.02 1.00 1.96
CA LEU A 184 -23.27 0.26 3.20
C LEU A 184 -24.60 0.73 3.79
N GLU A 185 -25.34 -0.23 4.31
CA GLU A 185 -26.51 0.00 5.13
C GLU A 185 -26.16 -0.31 6.59
N ILE A 186 -26.49 0.62 7.47
CA ILE A 186 -26.29 0.51 8.90
C ILE A 186 -27.67 0.52 9.53
N TYR A 187 -27.97 -0.49 10.30
CA TYR A 187 -29.27 -0.66 10.94
C TYR A 187 -29.14 -1.35 12.30
N GLN A 188 -30.15 -1.24 13.13
CA GLN A 188 -30.16 -1.81 14.47
C GLN A 188 -30.83 -3.20 14.47
N VAL A 189 -30.15 -4.16 15.09
CA VAL A 189 -30.74 -5.47 15.43
C VAL A 189 -30.49 -5.71 16.91
N ASP A 190 -31.57 -5.85 17.68
CA ASP A 190 -31.51 -6.07 19.12
C ASP A 190 -30.64 -5.05 19.89
N GLY A 191 -30.66 -3.76 19.43
CA GLY A 191 -29.86 -2.69 20.01
C GLY A 191 -28.35 -2.78 19.69
N GLN A 192 -27.98 -3.58 18.72
CA GLN A 192 -26.61 -3.68 18.22
C GLN A 192 -26.53 -3.21 16.76
N PRO A 193 -25.61 -2.30 16.44
CA PRO A 193 -25.43 -1.85 15.07
C PRO A 193 -24.93 -2.99 14.18
N GLN A 194 -25.60 -3.18 13.05
CA GLN A 194 -25.19 -4.08 11.97
C GLN A 194 -24.77 -3.25 10.77
N ILE A 195 -23.69 -3.63 10.13
CA ILE A 195 -23.20 -2.99 8.91
C ILE A 195 -23.22 -4.05 7.79
N GLU A 196 -24.00 -3.77 6.76
CA GLU A 196 -24.11 -4.64 5.59
C GLU A 196 -23.62 -3.92 4.34
N VAL A 197 -22.76 -4.56 3.56
CA VAL A 197 -22.35 -4.07 2.24
C VAL A 197 -23.44 -4.43 1.25
N LYS A 198 -24.18 -3.44 0.76
CA LYS A 198 -25.31 -3.62 -0.19
C LYS A 198 -24.84 -3.71 -1.62
N ALA A 199 -23.84 -2.94 -1.98
CA ALA A 199 -23.28 -2.92 -3.32
C ALA A 199 -21.80 -2.47 -3.28
N THR A 200 -21.01 -3.01 -4.20
CA THR A 200 -19.64 -2.55 -4.46
C THR A 200 -19.46 -2.36 -5.96
N SER A 201 -18.68 -1.35 -6.34
CA SER A 201 -18.21 -1.12 -7.69
C SER A 201 -16.82 -0.50 -7.62
N GLY A 202 -16.08 -0.55 -8.71
CA GLY A 202 -14.75 0.04 -8.74
C GLY A 202 -13.87 -0.57 -9.81
N ASP A 203 -12.58 -0.32 -9.69
CA ASP A 203 -11.55 -0.86 -10.57
C ASP A 203 -10.38 -1.36 -9.72
N ASN A 204 -10.08 -2.64 -9.81
CA ASN A 204 -9.01 -3.29 -9.05
C ASN A 204 -7.60 -3.04 -9.62
N ARG A 205 -7.49 -2.23 -10.68
CA ARG A 205 -6.24 -1.81 -11.30
C ARG A 205 -6.21 -0.30 -11.59
N LEU A 206 -6.92 0.49 -10.80
CA LEU A 206 -6.93 1.94 -10.87
C LEU A 206 -6.58 2.53 -9.51
N GLY A 207 -5.54 3.35 -9.46
CA GLY A 207 -5.14 4.01 -8.23
C GLY A 207 -3.98 4.99 -8.44
N GLY A 208 -3.39 5.44 -7.35
CA GLY A 208 -2.28 6.39 -7.38
C GLY A 208 -1.09 5.94 -8.23
N ASP A 209 -0.80 4.64 -8.26
CA ASP A 209 0.31 4.08 -9.06
C ASP A 209 0.05 4.27 -10.57
N ASP A 210 -1.21 4.21 -11.02
CA ASP A 210 -1.57 4.40 -12.43
C ASP A 210 -1.46 5.87 -12.81
N PHE A 211 -1.81 6.79 -11.90
CA PHE A 211 -1.59 8.23 -12.09
C PHE A 211 -0.09 8.56 -12.15
N ASP A 212 0.74 7.94 -11.32
CA ASP A 212 2.19 8.07 -11.40
C ASP A 212 2.72 7.60 -12.75
N HIS A 213 2.17 6.49 -13.28
CA HIS A 213 2.55 5.95 -14.57
C HIS A 213 2.28 6.93 -15.72
N VAL A 214 1.11 7.56 -15.73
CA VAL A 214 0.76 8.60 -16.73
C VAL A 214 1.75 9.77 -16.69
N ILE A 215 2.18 10.19 -15.49
CA ILE A 215 3.20 11.24 -15.35
C ILE A 215 4.55 10.76 -15.88
N VAL A 216 4.95 9.51 -15.60
CA VAL A 216 6.19 8.94 -16.13
C VAL A 216 6.17 8.88 -17.66
N GLU A 217 5.06 8.45 -18.26
CA GLU A 217 4.90 8.44 -19.73
C GLU A 217 5.02 9.85 -20.33
N TRP A 218 4.41 10.84 -19.70
CA TRP A 218 4.53 12.22 -20.11
C TRP A 218 5.99 12.71 -20.03
N ILE A 219 6.68 12.46 -18.90
CA ILE A 219 8.09 12.88 -18.73
C ILE A 219 8.97 12.23 -19.79
N THR A 220 8.84 10.92 -19.99
CA THR A 220 9.68 10.19 -20.98
C THR A 220 9.43 10.68 -22.40
N SER A 221 8.17 10.99 -22.75
CA SER A 221 7.81 11.55 -24.06
C SER A 221 8.39 12.95 -24.27
N GLU A 222 8.27 13.86 -23.29
CA GLU A 222 8.81 15.22 -23.39
C GLU A 222 10.35 15.20 -23.43
N TYR A 223 10.98 14.33 -22.64
CA TYR A 223 12.44 14.22 -22.65
C TYR A 223 12.96 13.63 -23.96
N LEU A 224 12.27 12.63 -24.52
CA LEU A 224 12.62 12.09 -25.84
C LEU A 224 12.53 13.14 -26.94
N LYS A 225 11.49 13.98 -26.93
CA LYS A 225 11.32 15.08 -27.90
C LYS A 225 12.44 16.11 -27.80
N SER A 226 12.91 16.44 -26.61
CA SER A 226 13.88 17.50 -26.37
C SER A 226 15.33 17.03 -26.53
N SER A 227 15.66 15.83 -26.03
CA SER A 227 17.04 15.30 -25.98
C SER A 227 17.35 14.24 -27.04
N GLY A 228 16.32 13.63 -27.60
CA GLY A 228 16.44 12.47 -28.50
C GLY A 228 16.79 11.16 -27.79
N ILE A 229 16.73 11.12 -26.44
CA ILE A 229 17.09 9.98 -25.61
C ILE A 229 15.84 9.29 -25.09
N ASP A 230 15.75 7.98 -25.28
CA ASP A 230 14.69 7.14 -24.77
C ASP A 230 15.06 6.59 -23.39
N LEU A 231 14.52 7.22 -22.31
CA LEU A 231 14.77 6.82 -20.92
C LEU A 231 14.09 5.50 -20.54
N THR A 232 13.15 4.99 -21.33
CA THR A 232 12.42 3.75 -21.00
C THR A 232 13.33 2.52 -21.02
N LYS A 233 14.49 2.61 -21.66
CA LYS A 233 15.51 1.56 -21.74
C LYS A 233 16.48 1.53 -20.57
N ASP A 234 16.46 2.57 -19.74
CA ASP A 234 17.32 2.70 -18.56
C ASP A 234 16.50 2.44 -17.29
N MET A 235 16.69 1.25 -16.69
CA MET A 235 15.94 0.84 -15.50
C MET A 235 16.19 1.75 -14.29
N GLN A 236 17.40 2.31 -14.15
CA GLN A 236 17.73 3.21 -13.06
C GLN A 236 17.06 4.57 -13.27
N ALA A 237 17.07 5.08 -14.50
CA ALA A 237 16.34 6.28 -14.86
C ALA A 237 14.83 6.09 -14.61
N MET A 238 14.24 4.99 -15.07
CA MET A 238 12.82 4.69 -14.87
C MET A 238 12.41 4.59 -13.40
N SER A 239 13.28 4.07 -12.54
CA SER A 239 12.99 4.01 -11.10
C SER A 239 12.99 5.42 -10.47
N ARG A 240 13.96 6.28 -10.85
CA ARG A 240 14.00 7.69 -10.42
C ARG A 240 12.81 8.49 -10.95
N LEU A 241 12.36 8.21 -12.17
CA LEU A 241 11.19 8.85 -12.75
C LEU A 241 9.91 8.50 -12.00
N ARG A 242 9.72 7.25 -11.58
CA ARG A 242 8.56 6.84 -10.76
C ARG A 242 8.52 7.59 -9.43
N GLU A 243 9.64 7.68 -8.74
CA GLU A 243 9.72 8.44 -7.48
C GLU A 243 9.41 9.92 -7.67
N ALA A 244 9.96 10.53 -8.75
CA ALA A 244 9.70 11.92 -9.07
C ALA A 244 8.24 12.16 -9.50
N ALA A 245 7.62 11.23 -10.21
CA ALA A 245 6.22 11.30 -10.60
C ALA A 245 5.29 11.22 -9.38
N GLU A 246 5.51 10.27 -8.47
CA GLU A 246 4.77 10.18 -7.20
C GLU A 246 4.85 11.50 -6.41
N LYS A 247 6.05 12.05 -6.29
CA LYS A 247 6.28 13.33 -5.62
C LYS A 247 5.53 14.47 -6.29
N ALA A 248 5.63 14.58 -7.62
CA ALA A 248 4.93 15.61 -8.39
C ALA A 248 3.40 15.50 -8.26
N LYS A 249 2.85 14.28 -8.32
CA LYS A 249 1.42 14.01 -8.07
C LYS A 249 0.99 14.52 -6.70
N ILE A 250 1.75 14.21 -5.65
CA ILE A 250 1.46 14.66 -4.29
C ILE A 250 1.50 16.18 -4.20
N GLU A 251 2.52 16.82 -4.75
CA GLU A 251 2.66 18.28 -4.76
C GLU A 251 1.51 18.97 -5.49
N LEU A 252 1.10 18.42 -6.65
CA LEU A 252 0.00 18.97 -7.46
C LEU A 252 -1.37 18.87 -6.77
N SER A 253 -1.52 18.10 -5.71
CA SER A 253 -2.72 18.13 -4.87
C SER A 253 -2.87 19.45 -4.12
N GLY A 254 -1.76 20.10 -3.75
CA GLY A 254 -1.71 21.37 -3.02
C GLY A 254 -1.32 22.59 -3.86
N THR A 255 -0.63 22.37 -4.99
CA THR A 255 -0.10 23.45 -5.86
C THR A 255 -0.65 23.36 -7.27
N SER A 256 -0.52 24.43 -8.05
CA SER A 256 -0.89 24.43 -9.47
C SER A 256 0.23 23.95 -10.40
N MET A 257 1.47 23.90 -9.91
CA MET A 257 2.64 23.48 -10.66
C MET A 257 3.61 22.70 -9.75
N SER A 258 4.28 21.71 -10.32
CA SER A 258 5.39 20.98 -9.71
C SER A 258 6.61 21.00 -10.63
N GLN A 259 7.81 21.20 -10.05
CA GLN A 259 9.07 21.17 -10.76
C GLN A 259 9.74 19.82 -10.60
N ILE A 260 10.01 19.15 -11.72
CA ILE A 260 10.66 17.84 -11.75
C ILE A 260 12.10 18.04 -12.20
N ASN A 261 13.04 18.00 -11.26
CA ASN A 261 14.47 18.18 -11.51
C ASN A 261 15.23 16.90 -11.11
N LEU A 262 15.81 16.23 -12.09
CA LEU A 262 16.59 15.02 -11.91
C LEU A 262 17.98 15.18 -12.54
N PRO A 263 18.97 15.62 -11.78
CA PRO A 263 20.34 15.73 -12.28
C PRO A 263 20.92 14.33 -12.54
N PHE A 264 21.77 14.25 -13.56
CA PHE A 264 22.45 13.00 -13.96
C PHE A 264 21.45 11.84 -14.19
N ILE A 265 20.39 12.13 -14.96
CA ILE A 265 19.34 11.12 -15.21
C ILE A 265 19.85 10.00 -16.13
N THR A 266 20.73 10.33 -17.07
CA THR A 266 21.36 9.40 -18.01
C THR A 266 22.67 9.97 -18.56
N MET A 267 23.32 9.24 -19.46
CA MET A 267 24.55 9.64 -20.15
C MET A 267 24.32 9.68 -21.66
N LYS A 268 24.85 10.70 -22.33
CA LYS A 268 24.87 10.80 -23.78
C LYS A 268 26.31 11.11 -24.25
N ASP A 269 26.87 10.28 -25.10
CA ASP A 269 28.23 10.43 -25.63
C ASP A 269 29.30 10.66 -24.54
N GLY A 270 29.12 10.02 -23.38
CA GLY A 270 30.01 10.14 -22.22
C GLY A 270 29.79 11.41 -21.38
N GLN A 271 28.81 12.23 -21.71
CA GLN A 271 28.43 13.42 -20.94
C GLN A 271 27.17 13.17 -20.12
N PRO A 272 27.09 13.69 -18.88
CA PRO A 272 25.90 13.56 -18.06
C PRO A 272 24.77 14.44 -18.60
N GLU A 273 23.59 13.86 -18.65
CA GLU A 273 22.36 14.54 -19.05
C GLU A 273 21.47 14.79 -17.83
N HIS A 274 20.74 15.90 -17.84
CA HIS A 274 19.86 16.31 -16.76
C HIS A 274 18.43 16.43 -17.28
N LEU A 275 17.46 16.17 -16.42
CA LEU A 275 16.06 16.37 -16.69
C LEU A 275 15.55 17.53 -15.82
N ASP A 276 14.96 18.52 -16.45
CA ASP A 276 14.30 19.64 -15.79
C ASP A 276 13.01 19.99 -16.53
N LEU A 277 11.86 19.64 -15.92
CA LEU A 277 10.53 19.81 -16.49
C LEU A 277 9.58 20.41 -15.46
N SER A 278 8.67 21.25 -15.93
CA SER A 278 7.56 21.79 -15.13
C SER A 278 6.26 21.11 -15.54
N LEU A 279 5.58 20.51 -14.57
CA LEU A 279 4.26 19.89 -14.76
C LEU A 279 3.19 20.75 -14.10
N SER A 280 2.17 21.18 -14.87
CA SER A 280 1.02 21.86 -14.30
C SER A 280 -0.10 20.88 -13.97
N ARG A 281 -0.91 21.18 -12.94
CA ARG A 281 -2.12 20.42 -12.59
C ARG A 281 -3.07 20.30 -13.79
N ALA A 282 -3.19 21.35 -14.61
CA ALA A 282 -4.04 21.34 -15.81
C ALA A 282 -3.51 20.43 -16.92
N SER A 283 -2.18 20.26 -17.01
CA SER A 283 -1.53 19.41 -18.01
C SER A 283 -1.50 17.94 -17.57
N SER A 284 -1.52 17.67 -16.28
CA SER A 284 -1.50 16.29 -15.75
C SER A 284 -2.77 15.52 -16.12
N LYS A 285 -3.90 16.21 -16.40
CA LYS A 285 -5.21 15.63 -16.77
C LYS A 285 -5.55 14.34 -15.98
N ILE A 286 -5.11 14.30 -14.73
CA ILE A 286 -5.35 13.22 -13.78
C ILE A 286 -6.69 13.47 -13.09
#